data_6e636f6667aef931680680339a092298
#
_entry.id   6e636f6667aef931680680339a092298
#
_cell.length_a   1.000
_cell.length_b   1.000
_cell.length_c   1.000
_cell.angle_alpha   90.00
_cell.angle_beta   90.00
_cell.angle_gamma   90.00
#
_symmetry.space_group_name_H-M   'P 1'
#
loop_
_entity.id
_entity.type
_entity.pdbx_description
1 polymer ?
#
loop_
_entity_poly.entity_id
_entity_poly.type
_entity_poly.pdbx_seq_one_letter_code
_entity_poly.pdbx_strand_id
1 'polypeptide(L)'
;MSFKYLKRGVVIDMEGESVLQALQNMFLDLESSDISILCDMQEIPCHKLILSSRSDVFKTMFAQTEMNEVKDGVLKIQDISAITMTNFLKYMYTDALDQNQIGIKKPK
;
A
#
# COMPACT_ATOMS: atom_id res chain seq x y z
N MET A 1 -8.55 23.18 2.77
CA MET A 1 -9.94 23.55 2.46
C MET A 1 -10.88 22.82 3.40
N SER A 2 -11.79 23.55 4.00
CA SER A 2 -12.77 22.97 4.91
C SER A 2 -14.11 22.88 4.21
N PHE A 3 -14.78 21.74 4.35
CA PHE A 3 -16.05 21.49 3.71
C PHE A 3 -16.93 20.66 4.63
N LYS A 4 -18.19 21.07 4.81
CA LYS A 4 -19.12 20.34 5.65
C LYS A 4 -20.39 20.02 4.88
N TYR A 5 -20.94 18.85 5.15
CA TYR A 5 -22.19 18.41 4.59
C TYR A 5 -23.12 17.97 5.71
N LEU A 6 -24.36 18.43 5.67
CA LEU A 6 -25.36 18.07 6.67
C LEU A 6 -26.59 17.50 5.98
N LYS A 7 -26.98 16.28 6.37
CA LYS A 7 -28.19 15.64 5.90
C LYS A 7 -28.73 14.71 6.97
N ARG A 8 -30.02 14.86 7.29
CA ARG A 8 -30.70 13.99 8.25
C ARG A 8 -29.99 13.91 9.60
N GLY A 9 -29.48 15.04 10.09
CA GLY A 9 -28.81 15.08 11.37
C GLY A 9 -27.38 14.56 11.36
N VAL A 10 -26.87 14.16 10.21
CA VAL A 10 -25.48 13.70 10.07
C VAL A 10 -24.64 14.84 9.51
N VAL A 11 -23.60 15.21 10.22
CA VAL A 11 -22.64 16.20 9.76
C VAL A 11 -21.40 15.49 9.26
N ILE A 12 -21.07 15.70 7.98
CA ILE A 12 -19.83 15.19 7.40
C ILE A 12 -18.89 16.37 7.27
N ASP A 13 -17.82 16.33 8.04
CA ASP A 13 -16.79 17.36 8.00
C ASP A 13 -15.71 16.94 7.03
N MET A 14 -15.56 17.69 5.96
CA MET A 14 -14.58 17.41 4.92
C MET A 14 -13.26 18.14 5.16
N GLU A 15 -13.08 18.68 6.35
CA GLU A 15 -11.81 19.26 6.74
C GLU A 15 -10.84 18.14 7.05
N GLY A 16 -9.87 17.95 6.18
CA GLY A 16 -8.95 16.85 6.33
C GLY A 16 -7.71 17.02 5.49
N GLU A 17 -6.93 16.00 5.47
CA GLU A 17 -5.67 15.98 4.75
C GLU A 17 -5.90 15.82 3.24
N SER A 18 -4.90 16.21 2.45
CA SER A 18 -4.93 15.93 1.03
C SER A 18 -4.92 14.43 0.76
N VAL A 19 -5.30 14.04 -0.45
CA VAL A 19 -5.23 12.63 -0.86
C VAL A 19 -3.81 12.09 -0.70
N LEU A 20 -2.82 12.86 -1.12
CA LEU A 20 -1.42 12.43 -1.00
C LEU A 20 -1.02 12.23 0.47
N GLN A 21 -1.39 13.15 1.33
CA GLN A 21 -1.09 13.02 2.76
C GLN A 21 -1.79 11.80 3.36
N ALA A 22 -3.03 11.57 2.98
CA ALA A 22 -3.78 10.41 3.44
C ALA A 22 -3.09 9.10 3.02
N LEU A 23 -2.64 9.02 1.78
CA LEU A 23 -1.93 7.84 1.29
C LEU A 23 -0.59 7.65 1.98
N GLN A 24 0.12 8.74 2.25
CA GLN A 24 1.37 8.67 3.02
C GLN A 24 1.13 8.13 4.42
N ASN A 25 0.03 8.53 5.04
CA ASN A 25 -0.32 8.05 6.38
C ASN A 25 -0.76 6.58 6.39
N MET A 26 -1.29 6.08 5.28
CA MET A 26 -1.64 4.67 5.16
C MET A 26 -0.42 3.77 4.98
N PHE A 27 0.67 4.32 4.48
CA PHE A 27 1.88 3.54 4.25
C PHE A 27 2.43 3.05 5.59
N LEU A 28 2.62 1.73 5.70
CA LEU A 28 3.09 1.04 6.91
C LEU A 28 2.13 1.14 8.11
N ASP A 29 0.89 1.54 7.89
CA ASP A 29 -0.10 1.60 8.95
C ASP A 29 -0.71 0.21 9.16
N LEU A 30 -0.32 -0.43 10.25
CA LEU A 30 -0.76 -1.77 10.56
C LEU A 30 -2.28 -1.82 10.83
N GLU A 31 -2.81 -0.80 11.48
CA GLU A 31 -4.21 -0.80 11.88
C GLU A 31 -5.17 -0.88 10.70
N SER A 32 -4.89 -0.16 9.62
CA SER A 32 -5.75 -0.16 8.43
C SER A 32 -5.38 -1.24 7.42
N SER A 33 -4.26 -1.93 7.61
CA SER A 33 -3.79 -2.92 6.64
C SER A 33 -4.71 -4.14 6.60
N ASP A 34 -4.81 -4.74 5.41
CA ASP A 34 -5.58 -5.98 5.24
C ASP A 34 -4.73 -7.11 4.67
N ILE A 35 -3.45 -6.87 4.49
CA ILE A 35 -2.50 -7.89 4.05
C ILE A 35 -1.11 -7.49 4.53
N SER A 36 -0.24 -8.49 4.71
CA SER A 36 1.18 -8.24 4.97
C SER A 36 2.01 -8.94 3.91
N ILE A 37 3.10 -8.31 3.53
CA ILE A 37 4.10 -8.94 2.67
C ILE A 37 5.24 -9.41 3.55
N LEU A 38 5.49 -10.72 3.52
CA LEU A 38 6.63 -11.31 4.22
C LEU A 38 7.80 -11.38 3.26
N CYS A 39 8.84 -10.64 3.56
CA CYS A 39 9.99 -10.45 2.71
C CYS A 39 11.22 -10.35 3.59
N ASP A 40 12.25 -11.17 3.31
CA ASP A 40 13.49 -11.11 4.09
C ASP A 40 13.21 -11.22 5.59
N MET A 41 12.30 -12.14 5.96
CA MET A 41 11.88 -12.42 7.34
C MET A 41 11.21 -11.24 8.06
N GLN A 42 10.77 -10.24 7.31
CA GLN A 42 10.02 -9.11 7.87
C GLN A 42 8.63 -9.03 7.26
N GLU A 43 7.64 -8.79 8.08
CA GLU A 43 6.28 -8.57 7.61
C GLU A 43 6.04 -7.07 7.45
N ILE A 44 5.60 -6.70 6.26
CA ILE A 44 5.33 -5.31 5.91
C ILE A 44 3.83 -5.16 5.72
N PRO A 45 3.13 -4.38 6.56
CA PRO A 45 1.68 -4.20 6.42
C PRO A 45 1.35 -3.41 5.16
N CYS A 46 0.33 -3.85 4.44
CA CYS A 46 -0.06 -3.26 3.16
C CYS A 46 -1.58 -3.24 3.01
N HIS A 47 -2.03 -2.66 1.91
CA HIS A 47 -3.44 -2.55 1.58
C HIS A 47 -3.67 -3.12 0.18
N LYS A 48 -4.48 -4.17 0.09
CA LYS A 48 -4.73 -4.84 -1.20
C LYS A 48 -5.21 -3.86 -2.26
N LEU A 49 -6.10 -2.97 -1.88
CA LEU A 49 -6.67 -2.02 -2.83
C LEU A 49 -5.60 -1.12 -3.44
N ILE A 50 -4.71 -0.61 -2.60
CA ILE A 50 -3.61 0.24 -3.08
C ILE A 50 -2.70 -0.53 -4.02
N LEU A 51 -2.26 -1.72 -3.60
CA LEU A 51 -1.36 -2.53 -4.41
C LEU A 51 -2.01 -2.94 -5.74
N SER A 52 -3.28 -3.33 -5.71
CA SER A 52 -4.00 -3.71 -6.92
C SER A 52 -4.20 -2.55 -7.87
N SER A 53 -4.40 -1.36 -7.33
CA SER A 53 -4.59 -0.16 -8.14
C SER A 53 -3.32 0.27 -8.86
N ARG A 54 -2.17 -0.06 -8.29
CA ARG A 54 -0.88 0.39 -8.79
C ARG A 54 -0.13 -0.68 -9.58
N SER A 55 -0.53 -1.95 -9.47
CA SER A 55 0.21 -3.06 -10.07
C SER A 55 -0.73 -4.14 -10.57
N ASP A 56 -0.65 -4.43 -11.87
CA ASP A 56 -1.43 -5.51 -12.47
C ASP A 56 -1.02 -6.87 -11.90
N VAL A 57 0.23 -7.03 -11.52
CA VAL A 57 0.71 -8.27 -10.92
C VAL A 57 0.02 -8.51 -9.60
N PHE A 58 -0.02 -7.50 -8.71
CA PHE A 58 -0.70 -7.65 -7.44
C PHE A 58 -2.21 -7.81 -7.63
N LYS A 59 -2.79 -7.08 -8.57
CA LYS A 59 -4.21 -7.22 -8.88
C LYS A 59 -4.56 -8.66 -9.26
N THR A 60 -3.74 -9.25 -10.12
CA THR A 60 -3.94 -10.63 -10.56
C THR A 60 -3.75 -11.61 -9.40
N MET A 61 -2.71 -11.41 -8.59
CA MET A 61 -2.46 -12.25 -7.42
C MET A 61 -3.65 -12.27 -6.46
N PHE A 62 -4.17 -11.09 -6.14
CA PHE A 62 -5.27 -11.01 -5.16
C PHE A 62 -6.59 -11.50 -5.73
N ALA A 63 -6.76 -11.48 -7.05
CA ALA A 63 -7.97 -12.01 -7.68
C ALA A 63 -8.01 -13.54 -7.62
N GLN A 64 -6.86 -14.18 -7.50
CA GLN A 64 -6.76 -15.64 -7.38
C GLN A 64 -6.80 -16.03 -5.91
N THR A 65 -8.01 -16.10 -5.35
CA THR A 65 -8.20 -16.28 -3.90
C THR A 65 -7.66 -17.60 -3.35
N GLU A 66 -7.37 -18.56 -4.23
CA GLU A 66 -6.88 -19.87 -3.82
C GLU A 66 -5.35 -20.00 -3.93
N MET A 67 -4.67 -18.92 -4.20
CA MET A 67 -3.21 -18.95 -4.29
C MET A 67 -2.60 -19.26 -2.92
N ASN A 68 -1.70 -20.21 -2.91
CA ASN A 68 -1.00 -20.59 -1.70
C ASN A 68 -0.10 -19.47 -1.17
N GLU A 69 0.29 -18.56 -2.04
CA GLU A 69 1.16 -17.44 -1.67
C GLU A 69 0.46 -16.43 -0.76
N VAL A 70 -0.89 -16.39 -0.81
CA VAL A 70 -1.66 -15.47 0.03
C VAL A 70 -2.46 -16.30 1.02
N LYS A 71 -1.81 -16.71 2.09
CA LYS A 71 -2.41 -17.53 3.12
C LYS A 71 -2.39 -16.78 4.42
N ASP A 72 -3.52 -16.77 5.11
CA ASP A 72 -3.67 -16.11 6.41
C ASP A 72 -3.35 -14.60 6.35
N GLY A 73 -3.61 -13.96 5.21
CA GLY A 73 -3.35 -12.54 5.06
C GLY A 73 -1.89 -12.19 4.87
N VAL A 74 -1.05 -13.16 4.52
CA VAL A 74 0.38 -12.95 4.33
C VAL A 74 0.77 -13.40 2.93
N LEU A 75 1.38 -12.51 2.17
CA LEU A 75 1.95 -12.82 0.86
C LEU A 75 3.47 -12.92 1.01
N LYS A 76 4.00 -14.11 0.73
CA LYS A 76 5.45 -14.34 0.79
C LYS A 76 6.10 -13.97 -0.53
N ILE A 77 7.09 -13.12 -0.47
CA ILE A 77 7.89 -12.74 -1.64
C ILE A 77 9.35 -13.01 -1.33
N GLN A 78 9.98 -13.80 -2.20
CA GLN A 78 11.38 -14.18 -2.05
C GLN A 78 12.28 -13.38 -3.00
N ASP A 79 13.56 -13.44 -2.75
CA ASP A 79 14.61 -12.90 -3.62
C ASP A 79 14.63 -11.38 -3.70
N ILE A 80 14.07 -10.71 -2.68
CA ILE A 80 14.14 -9.27 -2.59
C ILE A 80 14.35 -8.87 -1.12
N SER A 81 15.19 -7.89 -0.87
CA SER A 81 15.43 -7.45 0.50
C SER A 81 14.25 -6.66 1.05
N ALA A 82 14.12 -6.63 2.38
CA ALA A 82 13.04 -5.86 3.01
C ALA A 82 13.18 -4.36 2.72
N ILE A 83 14.40 -3.85 2.65
CA ILE A 83 14.64 -2.44 2.34
C ILE A 83 14.14 -2.12 0.93
N THR A 84 14.51 -2.95 -0.05
CA THR A 84 14.07 -2.75 -1.43
C THR A 84 12.55 -2.84 -1.55
N MET A 85 11.95 -3.85 -0.92
CA MET A 85 10.50 -4.01 -0.95
C MET A 85 9.80 -2.81 -0.31
N THR A 86 10.29 -2.34 0.84
CA THR A 86 9.70 -1.19 1.53
C THR A 86 9.75 0.05 0.66
N ASN A 87 10.88 0.31 0.00
CA ASN A 87 10.99 1.46 -0.89
C ASN A 87 10.10 1.35 -2.12
N PHE A 88 9.96 0.15 -2.65
CA PHE A 88 9.05 -0.11 -3.77
C PHE A 88 7.59 0.15 -3.35
N LEU A 89 7.20 -0.33 -2.18
CA LEU A 89 5.87 -0.10 -1.66
C LEU A 89 5.62 1.38 -1.38
N LYS A 90 6.61 2.08 -0.86
CA LYS A 90 6.50 3.52 -0.66
C LYS A 90 6.20 4.24 -1.96
N TYR A 91 6.86 3.82 -3.04
CA TYR A 91 6.56 4.38 -4.37
C TYR A 91 5.11 4.14 -4.76
N MET A 92 4.59 2.93 -4.51
CA MET A 92 3.20 2.63 -4.84
C MET A 92 2.21 3.51 -4.08
N TYR A 93 2.53 3.89 -2.85
CA TYR A 93 1.63 4.70 -2.03
C TYR A 93 1.79 6.20 -2.28
N THR A 94 2.96 6.65 -2.68
CA THR A 94 3.30 8.08 -2.65
C THR A 94 3.88 8.62 -3.95
N ASP A 95 4.19 7.77 -4.92
CA ASP A 95 4.96 8.10 -6.12
C ASP A 95 6.38 8.61 -5.83
N ALA A 96 6.83 8.55 -4.57
CA ALA A 96 8.17 8.97 -4.20
C ALA A 96 9.15 7.81 -4.38
N LEU A 97 10.19 8.00 -5.17
CA LEU A 97 11.18 6.99 -5.47
C LEU A 97 12.57 7.45 -5.07
N ASP A 98 13.20 6.72 -4.15
CA ASP A 98 14.58 6.96 -3.79
C ASP A 98 15.47 6.00 -4.57
N GLN A 99 16.01 6.50 -5.67
CA GLN A 99 16.82 5.68 -6.58
C GLN A 99 18.14 5.23 -5.95
N ASN A 100 18.61 5.95 -4.96
CA ASN A 100 19.86 5.58 -4.29
C ASN A 100 19.70 4.39 -3.36
N GLN A 101 18.49 4.15 -2.87
CA GLN A 101 18.24 3.09 -1.91
C GLN A 101 17.73 1.80 -2.54
N ILE A 102 16.91 1.89 -3.57
CA ILE A 102 16.26 0.70 -4.12
C ILE A 102 17.00 0.09 -5.31
N GLY A 103 17.94 0.82 -5.92
CA GLY A 103 18.69 0.28 -7.05
C GLY A 103 17.85 -0.04 -8.27
N ILE A 104 16.61 0.40 -8.33
CA ILE A 104 15.71 0.16 -9.45
C ILE A 104 15.70 1.37 -10.34
N LYS A 105 15.87 1.14 -11.64
CA LYS A 105 15.81 2.24 -12.60
C LYS A 105 14.36 2.59 -12.88
N LYS A 106 14.08 3.89 -12.83
CA LYS A 106 12.75 4.38 -13.16
C LYS A 106 12.49 4.15 -14.65
N PRO A 107 11.34 3.57 -15.02
CA PRO A 107 11.01 3.42 -16.44
C PRO A 107 10.81 4.79 -17.07
N LYS A 108 11.20 4.87 -18.30
CA LYS A 108 11.05 6.10 -19.06
C LYS A 108 9.61 6.31 -19.51
#